data_7132b7587d39f5a51a8641ebada72893
#
_entry.id   7132b7587d39f5a51a8641ebada72893
#
_cell.length_a   1.000
_cell.length_b   1.000
_cell.length_c   1.000
_cell.angle_alpha   90.00
_cell.angle_beta   90.00
_cell.angle_gamma   90.00
#
_symmetry.space_group_name_H-M   'P 1'
#
loop_
_entity.id
_entity.type
_entity.pdbx_description
1 polymer ?
#
loop_
_entity_poly.entity_id
_entity_poly.type
_entity_poly.pdbx_seq_one_letter_code
_entity_poly.pdbx_strand_id
1 'polypeptide(L)'
;MRRTNIHTPLDPTRRSRDAVEFEITLRRKIVGQDQAITKVVEIYQTFLAGLNPPGRPLGNLLFLGPTGSGKTRVVEVMAEALFGDPHACIKIDCAEFQHSHEIAKLVGSPPGYLGHRETHPLLTQEALSQWHTDKLKLSIVLFDEIEKASDALWQLLLGILDKGTLTLGDNRRVDLSRCIIVMTSNLGAGEMSNLAQGGFGFAPKSKALNTPAAAAQRSRSKTRYNSRWAISARMNG
;
A
#
# COMPACT_ATOMS: atom_id res chain seq x y z
N MET A 1 -22.34 35.11 31.18
CA MET A 1 -22.74 34.03 30.26
C MET A 1 -21.91 32.78 30.56
N ARG A 2 -22.51 31.76 31.16
CA ARG A 2 -21.84 30.46 31.42
C ARG A 2 -21.79 29.68 30.13
N ARG A 3 -20.58 29.41 29.59
CA ARG A 3 -20.39 28.43 28.50
C ARG A 3 -20.64 27.05 29.09
N THR A 4 -21.79 26.47 28.79
CA THR A 4 -22.06 25.05 29.04
C THR A 4 -21.14 24.24 28.11
N ASN A 5 -20.08 23.65 28.65
CA ASN A 5 -19.31 22.62 27.98
C ASN A 5 -20.24 21.41 27.76
N ILE A 6 -20.83 21.31 26.58
CA ILE A 6 -21.56 20.12 26.17
C ILE A 6 -20.50 19.06 25.86
N HIS A 7 -20.15 18.28 26.87
CA HIS A 7 -19.38 17.05 26.64
C HIS A 7 -20.27 16.06 25.89
N THR A 8 -20.18 16.06 24.57
CA THR A 8 -20.78 14.98 23.80
C THR A 8 -19.98 13.72 24.11
N PRO A 9 -20.59 12.66 24.66
CA PRO A 9 -19.87 11.41 24.94
C PRO A 9 -19.32 10.87 23.63
N LEU A 10 -18.06 10.45 23.64
CA LEU A 10 -17.41 9.79 22.50
C LEU A 10 -18.11 8.45 22.28
N ASP A 11 -18.81 8.32 21.18
CA ASP A 11 -19.41 7.05 20.73
C ASP A 11 -18.40 6.32 19.85
N PRO A 12 -17.77 5.23 20.33
CA PRO A 12 -16.78 4.50 19.56
C PRO A 12 -17.35 3.79 18.32
N THR A 13 -18.68 3.67 18.23
CA THR A 13 -19.36 3.08 17.08
C THR A 13 -19.59 4.09 15.96
N ARG A 14 -19.49 5.38 16.24
CA ARG A 14 -19.78 6.44 15.29
C ARG A 14 -18.56 6.78 14.46
N ARG A 15 -18.56 6.34 13.22
CA ARG A 15 -17.53 6.71 12.23
C ARG A 15 -17.64 8.19 11.86
N SER A 16 -16.51 8.85 11.56
CA SER A 16 -16.51 10.22 11.04
C SER A 16 -17.22 10.28 9.69
N ARG A 17 -17.85 11.42 9.39
CA ARG A 17 -18.52 11.62 8.08
C ARG A 17 -17.52 11.46 6.93
N ASP A 18 -16.33 12.00 7.08
CA ASP A 18 -15.27 11.93 6.06
C ASP A 18 -14.87 10.47 5.76
N ALA A 19 -14.75 9.63 6.81
CA ALA A 19 -14.44 8.22 6.63
C ALA A 19 -15.56 7.44 5.95
N VAL A 20 -16.83 7.75 6.26
CA VAL A 20 -17.99 7.13 5.61
C VAL A 20 -18.08 7.53 4.14
N GLU A 21 -17.90 8.81 3.82
CA GLU A 21 -17.92 9.32 2.46
C GLU A 21 -16.78 8.71 1.62
N PHE A 22 -15.59 8.63 2.21
CA PHE A 22 -14.44 7.97 1.61
C PHE A 22 -14.76 6.50 1.29
N GLU A 23 -15.30 5.73 2.25
CA GLU A 23 -15.68 4.33 2.02
C GLU A 23 -16.72 4.18 0.91
N ILE A 24 -17.76 5.01 0.91
CA ILE A 24 -18.81 5.00 -0.13
C ILE A 24 -18.20 5.26 -1.52
N THR A 25 -17.29 6.22 -1.61
CA THR A 25 -16.62 6.57 -2.87
C THR A 25 -15.76 5.41 -3.38
N LEU A 26 -14.99 4.74 -2.50
CA LEU A 26 -14.21 3.57 -2.85
C LEU A 26 -15.10 2.42 -3.34
N ARG A 27 -16.16 2.08 -2.57
CA ARG A 27 -17.07 0.97 -2.93
C ARG A 27 -17.85 1.20 -4.23
N ARG A 28 -18.12 2.45 -4.58
CA ARG A 28 -18.77 2.80 -5.86
C ARG A 28 -17.88 2.54 -7.06
N LYS A 29 -16.56 2.75 -6.92
CA LYS A 29 -15.59 2.71 -8.03
C LYS A 29 -14.79 1.41 -8.12
N ILE A 30 -14.74 0.65 -7.03
CA ILE A 30 -13.95 -0.58 -6.91
C ILE A 30 -14.89 -1.74 -6.64
N VAL A 31 -14.86 -2.75 -7.51
CA VAL A 31 -15.69 -3.95 -7.41
C VAL A 31 -14.81 -5.14 -7.02
N GLY A 32 -15.28 -5.95 -6.08
CA GLY A 32 -14.65 -7.23 -5.73
C GLY A 32 -13.37 -7.12 -4.89
N GLN A 33 -13.10 -5.95 -4.27
CA GLN A 33 -11.91 -5.69 -3.44
C GLN A 33 -12.27 -5.23 -2.03
N ASP A 34 -13.30 -5.84 -1.43
CA ASP A 34 -13.84 -5.41 -0.14
C ASP A 34 -12.81 -5.39 0.99
N GLN A 35 -11.91 -6.37 1.04
CA GLN A 35 -10.85 -6.42 2.05
C GLN A 35 -9.87 -5.25 1.88
N ALA A 36 -9.49 -4.93 0.64
CA ALA A 36 -8.63 -3.80 0.35
C ALA A 36 -9.27 -2.48 0.80
N ILE A 37 -10.53 -2.28 0.42
CA ILE A 37 -11.29 -1.10 0.80
C ILE A 37 -11.35 -0.96 2.33
N THR A 38 -11.71 -2.04 3.03
CA THR A 38 -11.81 -2.03 4.49
C THR A 38 -10.49 -1.59 5.13
N LYS A 39 -9.35 -2.16 4.69
CA LYS A 39 -8.04 -1.81 5.26
C LYS A 39 -7.63 -0.37 4.96
N VAL A 40 -7.88 0.11 3.76
CA VAL A 40 -7.63 1.51 3.39
C VAL A 40 -8.46 2.45 4.27
N VAL A 41 -9.74 2.14 4.48
CA VAL A 41 -10.65 2.93 5.34
C VAL A 41 -10.19 2.91 6.80
N GLU A 42 -9.76 1.76 7.33
CA GLU A 42 -9.21 1.65 8.69
C GLU A 42 -7.99 2.56 8.89
N ILE A 43 -7.05 2.59 7.92
CA ILE A 43 -5.89 3.47 7.97
C ILE A 43 -6.33 4.94 7.97
N TYR A 44 -7.27 5.30 7.11
CA TYR A 44 -7.77 6.67 7.03
C TYR A 44 -8.50 7.09 8.33
N GLN A 45 -9.28 6.20 8.93
CA GLN A 45 -9.91 6.44 10.24
C GLN A 45 -8.87 6.66 11.34
N THR A 46 -7.80 5.86 11.37
CA THR A 46 -6.68 6.00 12.31
C THR A 46 -6.03 7.38 12.16
N PHE A 47 -5.81 7.82 10.92
CA PHE A 47 -5.29 9.15 10.63
C PHE A 47 -6.22 10.26 11.13
N LEU A 48 -7.54 10.19 10.84
CA LEU A 48 -8.52 11.18 11.28
C LEU A 48 -8.66 11.25 12.81
N ALA A 49 -8.46 10.12 13.48
CA ALA A 49 -8.46 10.04 14.94
C ALA A 49 -7.17 10.57 15.59
N GLY A 50 -6.14 10.90 14.79
CA GLY A 50 -4.83 11.32 15.31
C GLY A 50 -4.03 10.21 15.99
N LEU A 51 -4.41 8.94 15.77
CA LEU A 51 -3.77 7.75 16.36
C LEU A 51 -2.64 7.23 15.47
N ASN A 52 -1.83 8.14 14.95
CA ASN A 52 -0.74 7.77 14.03
C ASN A 52 0.41 7.11 14.81
N PRO A 53 0.97 5.99 14.32
CA PRO A 53 2.12 5.37 14.95
C PRO A 53 3.32 6.32 14.88
N PRO A 54 4.00 6.62 16.02
CA PRO A 54 5.13 7.51 16.00
C PRO A 54 6.31 6.91 15.23
N GLY A 55 6.93 7.71 14.35
CA GLY A 55 8.13 7.32 13.62
C GLY A 55 7.95 6.19 12.61
N ARG A 56 6.72 5.98 12.12
CA ARG A 56 6.40 4.98 11.08
C ARG A 56 5.37 5.54 10.12
N PRO A 57 5.28 5.01 8.88
CA PRO A 57 4.19 5.38 7.97
C PRO A 57 2.82 5.10 8.58
N LEU A 58 1.79 5.85 8.16
CA LEU A 58 0.40 5.67 8.59
C LEU A 58 -0.11 4.26 8.36
N GLY A 59 0.28 3.67 7.25
CA GLY A 59 -0.06 2.30 6.91
C GLY A 59 0.80 1.78 5.76
N ASN A 60 1.05 0.48 5.80
CA ASN A 60 1.80 -0.24 4.78
C ASN A 60 0.88 -1.31 4.18
N LEU A 61 0.59 -1.20 2.90
CA LEU A 61 -0.29 -2.09 2.16
C LEU A 61 0.49 -2.86 1.10
N LEU A 62 0.28 -4.16 1.00
CA LEU A 62 0.81 -4.98 -0.08
C LEU A 62 -0.35 -5.63 -0.84
N PHE A 63 -0.53 -5.24 -2.10
CA PHE A 63 -1.52 -5.80 -2.99
C PHE A 63 -0.90 -6.89 -3.86
N LEU A 64 -1.35 -8.12 -3.66
CA LEU A 64 -0.90 -9.29 -4.41
C LEU A 64 -1.99 -9.74 -5.38
N GLY A 65 -1.61 -10.09 -6.61
CA GLY A 65 -2.55 -10.63 -7.58
C GLY A 65 -2.06 -10.54 -9.02
N PRO A 66 -2.76 -11.19 -9.97
CA PRO A 66 -2.39 -11.16 -11.38
C PRO A 66 -2.48 -9.76 -11.97
N THR A 67 -1.77 -9.55 -13.08
CA THR A 67 -1.90 -8.33 -13.87
C THR A 67 -3.36 -8.10 -14.26
N GLY A 68 -3.81 -6.87 -14.24
CA GLY A 68 -5.20 -6.52 -14.56
C GLY A 68 -6.21 -6.75 -13.43
N SER A 69 -5.79 -7.22 -12.25
CA SER A 69 -6.69 -7.44 -11.11
C SER A 69 -7.13 -6.17 -10.39
N GLY A 70 -6.71 -5.00 -10.84
CA GLY A 70 -7.12 -3.70 -10.30
C GLY A 70 -6.27 -3.18 -9.14
N LYS A 71 -5.07 -3.73 -8.87
CA LYS A 71 -4.18 -3.30 -7.77
C LYS A 71 -3.88 -1.80 -7.83
N THR A 72 -3.37 -1.32 -8.95
CA THR A 72 -3.05 0.09 -9.18
C THR A 72 -4.33 0.96 -9.19
N ARG A 73 -5.45 0.41 -9.71
CA ARG A 73 -6.74 1.12 -9.72
C ARG A 73 -7.24 1.47 -8.32
N VAL A 74 -7.02 0.61 -7.33
CA VAL A 74 -7.37 0.91 -5.92
C VAL A 74 -6.65 2.15 -5.45
N VAL A 75 -5.36 2.30 -5.78
CA VAL A 75 -4.55 3.46 -5.38
C VAL A 75 -5.02 4.74 -6.08
N GLU A 76 -5.31 4.67 -7.38
CA GLU A 76 -5.86 5.81 -8.14
C GLU A 76 -7.20 6.29 -7.58
N VAL A 77 -8.11 5.35 -7.26
CA VAL A 77 -9.41 5.69 -6.67
C VAL A 77 -9.25 6.25 -5.26
N MET A 78 -8.29 5.75 -4.49
CA MET A 78 -7.95 6.28 -3.18
C MET A 78 -7.43 7.72 -3.29
N ALA A 79 -6.52 8.00 -4.22
CA ALA A 79 -6.00 9.35 -4.49
C ALA A 79 -7.12 10.30 -4.93
N GLU A 80 -7.96 9.86 -5.87
CA GLU A 80 -9.10 10.64 -6.35
C GLU A 80 -10.11 10.96 -5.24
N ALA A 81 -10.39 9.99 -4.36
CA ALA A 81 -11.33 10.19 -3.25
C ALA A 81 -10.80 11.15 -2.17
N LEU A 82 -9.48 11.18 -1.95
CA LEU A 82 -8.85 12.02 -0.92
C LEU A 82 -8.49 13.41 -1.43
N PHE A 83 -8.04 13.51 -2.68
CA PHE A 83 -7.44 14.75 -3.23
C PHE A 83 -8.19 15.28 -4.45
N GLY A 84 -9.16 14.55 -4.99
CA GLY A 84 -9.91 14.93 -6.20
C GLY A 84 -9.17 14.62 -7.50
N ASP A 85 -7.96 14.04 -7.44
CA ASP A 85 -7.15 13.70 -8.61
C ASP A 85 -6.62 12.26 -8.47
N PRO A 86 -6.88 11.35 -9.44
CA PRO A 86 -6.38 9.98 -9.44
C PRO A 86 -4.85 9.89 -9.52
N HIS A 87 -4.18 10.95 -9.97
CA HIS A 87 -2.72 11.03 -10.04
C HIS A 87 -2.06 11.64 -8.79
N ALA A 88 -2.84 11.99 -7.77
CA ALA A 88 -2.35 12.57 -6.53
C ALA A 88 -1.64 11.54 -5.64
N CYS A 89 -0.66 10.83 -6.21
CA CYS A 89 0.23 9.90 -5.52
C CYS A 89 1.62 9.94 -6.16
N ILE A 90 2.66 9.66 -5.37
CA ILE A 90 4.00 9.42 -5.90
C ILE A 90 4.05 7.98 -6.36
N LYS A 91 4.11 7.76 -7.68
CA LYS A 91 4.23 6.44 -8.27
C LYS A 91 5.69 6.14 -8.63
N ILE A 92 6.19 5.01 -8.11
CA ILE A 92 7.53 4.49 -8.34
C ILE A 92 7.38 3.14 -9.02
N ASP A 93 7.74 3.06 -10.31
CA ASP A 93 7.80 1.80 -11.03
C ASP A 93 9.08 1.06 -10.65
N CYS A 94 8.95 -0.04 -9.91
CA CYS A 94 10.13 -0.80 -9.45
C CYS A 94 10.89 -1.49 -10.59
N ALA A 95 10.29 -1.60 -11.78
CA ALA A 95 10.98 -2.10 -12.97
C ALA A 95 12.10 -1.14 -13.44
N GLU A 96 12.04 0.14 -13.07
CA GLU A 96 13.10 1.12 -13.35
C GLU A 96 14.27 1.05 -12.35
N PHE A 97 14.18 0.19 -11.33
CA PHE A 97 15.13 0.08 -10.22
C PHE A 97 15.67 -1.34 -10.05
N GLN A 98 15.92 -2.02 -11.18
CA GLN A 98 16.46 -3.38 -11.19
C GLN A 98 17.93 -3.44 -10.80
N HIS A 99 18.66 -2.34 -10.96
CA HIS A 99 20.08 -2.24 -10.62
C HIS A 99 20.33 -1.30 -9.47
N SER A 100 21.33 -1.61 -8.64
CA SER A 100 21.61 -0.85 -7.41
C SER A 100 21.98 0.62 -7.68
N HIS A 101 22.59 0.96 -8.81
CA HIS A 101 22.94 2.34 -9.15
C HIS A 101 21.72 3.22 -9.47
N GLU A 102 20.58 2.63 -9.82
CA GLU A 102 19.34 3.35 -10.15
C GLU A 102 18.68 3.97 -8.93
N ILE A 103 19.05 3.52 -7.72
CA ILE A 103 18.60 4.11 -6.46
C ILE A 103 18.88 5.61 -6.39
N ALA A 104 19.94 6.09 -7.06
CA ALA A 104 20.23 7.52 -7.15
C ALA A 104 19.08 8.33 -7.76
N LYS A 105 18.25 7.77 -8.64
CA LYS A 105 17.04 8.43 -9.15
C LYS A 105 16.01 8.68 -8.03
N LEU A 106 15.98 7.81 -7.03
CA LEU A 106 15.01 7.90 -5.93
C LEU A 106 15.48 8.84 -4.82
N VAL A 107 16.76 8.73 -4.42
CA VAL A 107 17.30 9.44 -3.26
C VAL A 107 18.27 10.57 -3.63
N GLY A 108 18.64 10.70 -4.90
CA GLY A 108 19.69 11.62 -5.35
C GLY A 108 21.09 11.04 -5.21
N SER A 109 22.06 11.66 -5.87
CA SER A 109 23.48 11.32 -5.79
C SER A 109 24.18 12.17 -4.71
N PRO A 110 25.14 11.61 -3.95
CA PRO A 110 25.92 12.38 -2.99
C PRO A 110 26.71 13.51 -3.66
N PRO A 111 26.97 14.62 -2.96
CA PRO A 111 27.79 15.70 -3.47
C PRO A 111 29.19 15.19 -3.87
N GLY A 112 29.67 15.64 -5.05
CA GLY A 112 30.98 15.24 -5.58
C GLY A 112 30.98 14.03 -6.51
N TYR A 113 29.88 13.31 -6.64
CA TYR A 113 29.74 12.24 -7.64
C TYR A 113 29.34 12.83 -9.00
N LEU A 114 29.81 12.19 -10.09
CA LEU A 114 29.37 12.50 -11.45
C LEU A 114 27.84 12.32 -11.54
N GLY A 115 27.13 13.35 -12.07
CA GLY A 115 25.66 13.33 -12.15
C GLY A 115 24.92 13.92 -10.95
N HIS A 116 25.60 14.36 -9.87
CA HIS A 116 24.92 14.97 -8.70
C HIS A 116 24.04 16.17 -9.06
N ARG A 117 24.43 16.98 -10.03
CA ARG A 117 23.65 18.16 -10.47
C ARG A 117 22.48 17.80 -11.40
N GLU A 118 22.49 16.62 -11.97
CA GLU A 118 21.51 16.16 -12.97
C GLU A 118 20.45 15.24 -12.36
N THR A 119 20.72 14.67 -11.18
CA THR A 119 19.83 13.71 -10.53
C THR A 119 18.96 14.40 -9.50
N HIS A 120 17.70 14.64 -9.85
CA HIS A 120 16.70 15.15 -8.92
C HIS A 120 16.02 13.96 -8.24
N PRO A 121 16.07 13.85 -6.89
CA PRO A 121 15.45 12.74 -6.18
C PRO A 121 13.92 12.77 -6.33
N LEU A 122 13.32 11.60 -6.58
CA LEU A 122 11.86 11.46 -6.71
C LEU A 122 11.15 11.58 -5.36
N LEU A 123 11.74 11.03 -4.29
CA LEU A 123 11.18 11.08 -2.94
C LEU A 123 11.74 12.26 -2.16
N THR A 124 11.19 13.45 -2.36
CA THR A 124 11.52 14.63 -1.57
C THR A 124 10.35 15.04 -0.68
N GLN A 125 10.62 15.88 0.33
CA GLN A 125 9.55 16.40 1.19
C GLN A 125 8.58 17.28 0.42
N GLU A 126 9.07 18.02 -0.57
CA GLU A 126 8.29 18.86 -1.47
C GLU A 126 7.34 18.00 -2.31
N ALA A 127 7.84 16.90 -2.90
CA ALA A 127 7.04 15.97 -3.68
C ALA A 127 5.95 15.31 -2.83
N LEU A 128 6.26 14.90 -1.60
CA LEU A 128 5.28 14.35 -0.66
C LEU A 128 4.18 15.35 -0.32
N SER A 129 4.54 16.63 -0.17
CA SER A 129 3.61 17.68 0.25
C SER A 129 2.81 18.30 -0.89
N GLN A 130 3.05 17.89 -2.13
CA GLN A 130 2.48 18.50 -3.33
C GLN A 130 0.94 18.56 -3.32
N TRP A 131 0.29 17.52 -2.80
CA TRP A 131 -1.17 17.43 -2.72
C TRP A 131 -1.72 17.69 -1.33
N HIS A 132 -0.89 18.18 -0.39
CA HIS A 132 -1.37 18.54 0.93
C HIS A 132 -2.32 19.73 0.86
N THR A 133 -3.37 19.67 1.66
CA THR A 133 -4.29 20.79 1.90
C THR A 133 -4.21 21.20 3.38
N ASP A 134 -4.85 22.32 3.74
CA ASP A 134 -4.93 22.75 5.15
C ASP A 134 -5.59 21.69 6.05
N LYS A 135 -6.54 20.94 5.48
CA LYS A 135 -7.31 19.92 6.20
C LYS A 135 -6.68 18.53 6.14
N LEU A 136 -6.01 18.20 5.03
CA LEU A 136 -5.48 16.86 4.77
C LEU A 136 -3.99 16.93 4.47
N LYS A 137 -3.18 16.55 5.45
CA LYS A 137 -1.71 16.45 5.36
C LYS A 137 -1.31 14.98 5.36
N LEU A 138 -1.63 14.31 4.28
CA LEU A 138 -1.40 12.88 4.04
C LEU A 138 -0.85 12.74 2.63
N SER A 139 0.01 11.76 2.39
CA SER A 139 0.57 11.45 1.09
C SER A 139 0.42 9.97 0.77
N ILE A 140 0.30 9.65 -0.50
CA ILE A 140 0.27 8.27 -0.99
C ILE A 140 1.54 8.03 -1.79
N VAL A 141 2.26 6.96 -1.46
CA VAL A 141 3.43 6.50 -2.20
C VAL A 141 3.17 5.08 -2.68
N LEU A 142 3.21 4.87 -3.99
CA LEU A 142 3.00 3.59 -4.63
C LEU A 142 4.32 3.06 -5.18
N PHE A 143 4.73 1.89 -4.71
CA PHE A 143 5.78 1.06 -5.30
C PHE A 143 5.11 -0.02 -6.16
N ASP A 144 5.13 0.18 -7.48
CA ASP A 144 4.47 -0.72 -8.43
C ASP A 144 5.44 -1.83 -8.87
N GLU A 145 4.97 -3.08 -8.91
CA GLU A 145 5.72 -4.27 -9.31
C GLU A 145 7.00 -4.52 -8.49
N ILE A 146 6.87 -4.50 -7.15
CA ILE A 146 7.99 -4.58 -6.20
C ILE A 146 8.86 -5.83 -6.37
N GLU A 147 8.35 -6.90 -6.99
CA GLU A 147 9.11 -8.11 -7.31
C GLU A 147 10.24 -7.88 -8.31
N LYS A 148 10.23 -6.76 -9.04
CA LYS A 148 11.27 -6.39 -10.01
C LYS A 148 12.38 -5.55 -9.39
N ALA A 149 12.19 -5.10 -8.15
CA ALA A 149 13.12 -4.24 -7.44
C ALA A 149 14.45 -4.93 -7.15
N SER A 150 15.55 -4.17 -7.26
CA SER A 150 16.86 -4.60 -6.77
C SER A 150 16.89 -4.75 -5.25
N ASP A 151 17.85 -5.52 -4.75
CA ASP A 151 18.09 -5.66 -3.31
C ASP A 151 18.32 -4.30 -2.63
N ALA A 152 18.96 -3.37 -3.33
CA ALA A 152 19.20 -2.02 -2.79
C ALA A 152 17.89 -1.25 -2.58
N LEU A 153 16.91 -1.35 -3.50
CA LEU A 153 15.59 -0.75 -3.32
C LEU A 153 14.84 -1.44 -2.16
N TRP A 154 14.93 -2.77 -2.05
CA TRP A 154 14.34 -3.50 -0.93
C TRP A 154 14.89 -3.04 0.42
N GLN A 155 16.21 -2.89 0.57
CA GLN A 155 16.83 -2.41 1.81
C GLN A 155 16.39 -0.99 2.16
N LEU A 156 16.29 -0.10 1.17
CA LEU A 156 15.79 1.25 1.36
C LEU A 156 14.32 1.24 1.80
N LEU A 157 13.49 0.45 1.14
CA LEU A 157 12.06 0.31 1.45
C LEU A 157 11.84 -0.23 2.87
N LEU A 158 12.59 -1.25 3.29
CA LEU A 158 12.53 -1.77 4.65
C LEU A 158 12.85 -0.68 5.68
N GLY A 159 13.83 0.18 5.41
CA GLY A 159 14.15 1.33 6.25
C GLY A 159 12.99 2.34 6.34
N ILE A 160 12.32 2.61 5.22
CA ILE A 160 11.13 3.49 5.18
C ILE A 160 9.98 2.88 5.99
N LEU A 161 9.68 1.60 5.78
CA LEU A 161 8.57 0.91 6.44
C LEU A 161 8.75 0.82 7.96
N ASP A 162 9.99 0.72 8.43
CA ASP A 162 10.30 0.58 9.86
C ASP A 162 10.41 1.93 10.57
N LYS A 163 11.05 2.92 9.95
CA LYS A 163 11.40 4.20 10.59
C LYS A 163 10.59 5.40 10.10
N GLY A 164 9.77 5.25 9.05
CA GLY A 164 9.02 6.36 8.45
C GLY A 164 9.90 7.52 7.96
N THR A 165 11.20 7.28 7.74
CA THR A 165 12.15 8.31 7.30
C THR A 165 13.06 7.79 6.21
N LEU A 166 13.46 8.70 5.32
CA LEU A 166 14.40 8.46 4.25
C LEU A 166 15.51 9.52 4.30
N THR A 167 16.76 9.11 4.20
CA THR A 167 17.90 10.03 4.05
C THR A 167 18.26 10.10 2.57
N LEU A 168 18.25 11.31 2.02
CA LEU A 168 18.64 11.59 0.63
C LEU A 168 20.17 11.59 0.48
N GLY A 169 20.65 11.54 -0.77
CA GLY A 169 22.09 11.57 -1.07
C GLY A 169 22.81 12.83 -0.60
N ASP A 170 22.11 13.94 -0.42
CA ASP A 170 22.60 15.20 0.14
C ASP A 170 22.44 15.30 1.67
N ASN A 171 22.17 14.19 2.35
CA ASN A 171 21.93 14.08 3.79
C ASN A 171 20.65 14.76 4.32
N ARG A 172 19.79 15.31 3.47
CA ARG A 172 18.47 15.75 3.91
C ARG A 172 17.63 14.55 4.32
N ARG A 173 16.79 14.74 5.34
CA ARG A 173 15.84 13.72 5.79
C ARG A 173 14.45 14.05 5.30
N VAL A 174 13.78 13.03 4.78
CA VAL A 174 12.38 13.08 4.34
C VAL A 174 11.53 12.32 5.35
N ASP A 175 10.49 12.95 5.84
CA ASP A 175 9.53 12.37 6.78
C ASP A 175 8.36 11.73 6.03
N LEU A 176 8.24 10.41 6.13
CA LEU A 176 7.16 9.61 5.55
C LEU A 176 6.15 9.15 6.63
N SER A 177 6.20 9.69 7.83
CA SER A 177 5.27 9.32 8.92
C SER A 177 3.81 9.62 8.60
N ARG A 178 3.54 10.53 7.66
CA ARG A 178 2.20 10.86 7.17
C ARG A 178 1.89 10.24 5.79
N CYS A 179 2.61 9.18 5.43
CA CYS A 179 2.41 8.50 4.15
C CYS A 179 1.67 7.19 4.33
N ILE A 180 0.81 6.88 3.38
CA ILE A 180 0.33 5.52 3.14
C ILE A 180 1.23 4.93 2.07
N ILE A 181 2.00 3.90 2.44
CA ILE A 181 2.88 3.18 1.53
C ILE A 181 2.09 2.01 0.94
N VAL A 182 1.96 1.99 -0.36
CA VAL A 182 1.31 0.90 -1.09
C VAL A 182 2.35 0.22 -1.98
N MET A 183 2.39 -1.07 -1.91
CA MET A 183 3.21 -1.92 -2.78
C MET A 183 2.32 -2.82 -3.60
N THR A 184 2.60 -3.01 -4.88
CA THR A 184 1.92 -4.01 -5.70
C THR A 184 2.90 -5.10 -6.12
N SER A 185 2.38 -6.33 -6.29
CA SER A 185 3.17 -7.43 -6.82
C SER A 185 2.30 -8.39 -7.62
N ASN A 186 2.91 -8.98 -8.65
CA ASN A 186 2.33 -10.04 -9.45
C ASN A 186 2.72 -11.44 -8.96
N LEU A 187 3.48 -11.55 -7.88
CA LEU A 187 3.86 -12.84 -7.28
C LEU A 187 2.63 -13.65 -6.89
N GLY A 188 2.68 -14.96 -7.15
CA GLY A 188 1.55 -15.86 -6.90
C GLY A 188 0.46 -15.83 -8.00
N ALA A 189 0.58 -15.00 -9.03
CA ALA A 189 -0.39 -14.92 -10.12
C ALA A 189 -0.61 -16.26 -10.85
N GLY A 190 0.47 -17.02 -11.08
CA GLY A 190 0.40 -18.35 -11.70
C GLY A 190 -0.37 -19.37 -10.86
N GLU A 191 -0.14 -19.39 -9.55
CA GLU A 191 -0.88 -20.27 -8.63
C GLU A 191 -2.36 -19.87 -8.53
N MET A 192 -2.65 -18.56 -8.53
CA MET A 192 -4.02 -18.05 -8.51
C MET A 192 -4.75 -18.35 -9.81
N SER A 193 -4.09 -18.22 -10.97
CA SER A 193 -4.65 -18.58 -12.28
C SER A 193 -4.97 -20.07 -12.36
N ASN A 194 -4.07 -20.93 -11.90
CA ASN A 194 -4.30 -22.37 -11.87
C ASN A 194 -5.47 -22.77 -10.96
N LEU A 195 -5.66 -22.07 -9.85
CA LEU A 195 -6.80 -22.28 -8.96
C LEU A 195 -8.11 -21.79 -9.56
N ALA A 196 -8.10 -20.69 -10.30
CA ALA A 196 -9.27 -20.15 -10.98
C ALA A 196 -9.69 -21.01 -12.19
N GLN A 197 -8.72 -21.58 -12.90
CA GLN A 197 -8.99 -22.48 -14.04
C GLN A 197 -9.38 -23.90 -13.63
N GLY A 198 -9.03 -24.36 -12.42
CA GLY A 198 -9.34 -25.69 -11.91
C GLY A 198 -10.78 -25.90 -11.38
N GLY A 199 -11.68 -24.90 -11.49
CA GLY A 199 -12.99 -24.93 -10.86
C GLY A 199 -14.17 -25.38 -11.70
N PHE A 200 -14.09 -25.42 -13.03
CA PHE A 200 -15.21 -25.80 -13.89
C PHE A 200 -14.74 -26.64 -15.11
N GLY A 201 -14.41 -27.90 -14.86
CA GLY A 201 -14.12 -28.84 -15.92
C GLY A 201 -14.10 -30.26 -15.39
N PHE A 202 -14.77 -31.19 -16.09
CA PHE A 202 -14.68 -32.63 -15.85
C PHE A 202 -13.22 -33.08 -16.08
N ALA A 203 -12.39 -33.03 -15.03
CA ALA A 203 -11.09 -33.67 -15.06
C ALA A 203 -11.29 -35.18 -14.93
N PRO A 204 -10.71 -36.03 -15.83
CA PRO A 204 -10.75 -37.46 -15.68
C PRO A 204 -10.10 -37.82 -14.35
N LYS A 205 -10.75 -38.69 -13.55
CA LYS A 205 -10.21 -39.22 -12.31
C LYS A 205 -8.90 -39.97 -12.57
N SER A 206 -7.78 -39.29 -12.53
CA SER A 206 -6.51 -39.96 -12.30
C SER A 206 -6.50 -40.48 -10.86
N LYS A 207 -6.22 -41.74 -10.68
CA LYS A 207 -6.09 -42.43 -9.38
C LYS A 207 -5.13 -41.62 -8.49
N ALA A 208 -5.66 -40.75 -7.63
CA ALA A 208 -4.87 -40.11 -6.60
C ALA A 208 -4.69 -41.11 -5.44
N LEU A 209 -3.46 -41.45 -5.17
CA LEU A 209 -3.07 -42.16 -3.96
C LEU A 209 -3.61 -41.39 -2.74
N ASN A 210 -4.44 -42.07 -1.95
CA ASN A 210 -4.93 -41.63 -0.66
C ASN A 210 -3.77 -41.60 0.35
N THR A 211 -2.97 -40.52 0.36
CA THR A 211 -2.01 -40.29 1.43
C THR A 211 -2.53 -39.17 2.35
N PRO A 212 -2.40 -39.29 3.68
CA PRO A 212 -2.86 -38.26 4.62
C PRO A 212 -2.28 -36.86 4.37
N ALA A 213 -1.11 -36.78 3.72
CA ALA A 213 -0.47 -35.53 3.31
C ALA A 213 -1.28 -34.75 2.27
N ALA A 214 -2.01 -35.42 1.36
CA ALA A 214 -2.81 -34.75 0.33
C ALA A 214 -4.09 -34.09 0.91
N ALA A 215 -4.67 -34.68 1.97
CA ALA A 215 -5.83 -34.11 2.65
C ALA A 215 -5.47 -32.83 3.44
N ALA A 216 -4.32 -32.82 4.10
CA ALA A 216 -3.80 -31.66 4.83
C ALA A 216 -3.46 -30.49 3.89
N GLN A 217 -2.98 -30.80 2.67
CA GLN A 217 -2.67 -29.79 1.66
C GLN A 217 -3.94 -29.19 1.04
N ARG A 218 -5.03 -29.97 0.88
CA ARG A 218 -6.33 -29.46 0.41
C ARG A 218 -7.02 -28.57 1.43
N SER A 219 -6.93 -28.85 2.73
CA SER A 219 -7.50 -27.97 3.76
C SER A 219 -6.74 -26.65 3.87
N ARG A 220 -5.40 -26.71 3.77
CA ARG A 220 -4.54 -25.52 3.75
C ARG A 220 -4.76 -24.64 2.51
N SER A 221 -5.07 -25.22 1.34
CA SER A 221 -5.37 -24.47 0.13
C SER A 221 -6.73 -23.77 0.20
N LYS A 222 -7.78 -24.38 0.78
CA LYS A 222 -9.08 -23.73 0.97
C LYS A 222 -9.01 -22.55 1.94
N THR A 223 -8.28 -22.67 3.04
CA THR A 223 -8.07 -21.57 4.00
C THR A 223 -7.21 -20.45 3.38
N ARG A 224 -6.25 -20.81 2.52
CA ARG A 224 -5.44 -19.82 1.77
C ARG A 224 -6.23 -19.12 0.66
N TYR A 225 -7.24 -19.72 0.05
CA TYR A 225 -8.02 -19.08 -1.01
C TYR A 225 -8.84 -17.89 -0.48
N ASN A 226 -9.41 -18.01 0.72
CA ASN A 226 -10.16 -16.92 1.38
C ASN A 226 -9.26 -15.84 1.99
N SER A 227 -7.94 -16.10 2.15
CA SER A 227 -6.97 -15.15 2.69
C SER A 227 -6.01 -14.56 1.65
N ARG A 228 -6.13 -14.87 0.37
CA ARG A 228 -5.14 -14.58 -0.68
C ARG A 228 -5.23 -13.21 -1.35
N TRP A 229 -6.23 -12.44 -1.03
CA TRP A 229 -6.13 -11.00 -1.05
C TRP A 229 -5.70 -10.53 0.34
N ALA A 230 -4.73 -11.26 0.92
CA ALA A 230 -4.15 -10.87 2.17
C ALA A 230 -3.39 -9.57 1.96
N ILE A 231 -4.10 -8.50 2.21
CA ILE A 231 -3.51 -7.23 2.56
C ILE A 231 -2.80 -7.50 3.88
N SER A 232 -1.48 -7.66 3.84
CA SER A 232 -0.68 -7.57 5.04
C SER A 232 -0.65 -6.10 5.45
N ALA A 233 -1.74 -5.62 6.06
CA ALA A 233 -1.72 -4.41 6.82
C ALA A 233 -1.03 -4.78 8.15
N ARG A 234 0.27 -4.55 8.28
CA ARG A 234 0.88 -4.44 9.59
C ARG A 234 0.43 -3.11 10.18
N MET A 235 -0.67 -3.13 10.90
CA MET A 235 -0.91 -2.14 11.93
C MET A 235 0.07 -2.50 13.05
N ASN A 236 1.04 -1.63 13.29
CA ASN A 236 1.96 -1.75 14.41
C ASN A 236 1.15 -1.48 15.67
N GLY A 237 0.86 -2.53 16.44
CA GLY A 237 0.50 -2.42 17.84
C GLY A 237 1.74 -2.20 18.68
#